data_2920ba383f5fa9766e457b8d6af32341
#
_entry.id   2920ba383f5fa9766e457b8d6af32341
#
_cell.length_a   1.000
_cell.length_b   1.000
_cell.length_c   1.000
_cell.angle_alpha   90.00
_cell.angle_beta   90.00
_cell.angle_gamma   90.00
#
_symmetry.space_group_name_H-M   'P 1'
#
loop_
_entity.id
_entity.type
_entity.pdbx_description
1 polymer ?
#
loop_
_entity_poly.entity_id
_entity_poly.type
_entity_poly.pdbx_seq_one_letter_code
_entity_poly.pdbx_strand_id
1 'polypeptide(L)'
;MKILVFNPGSEGGIAKYGWHQARALVRLGCETLVLCDRGQDEAAPNDVTALGVLAGEQASRTKRTRLSRVCYLIRQCLNDQLVLFRAITRHRPDAVLLASYMEYLSPAWVWLQLLAKKSMGVTFVADLHDPVRDFVVGPVWWHKLSVGLAYRPLSAVFVHEQPPHEAGIPSHVRICEVPHGLYSTSVPTRTAKDVRHQWSVPEVAVVFLSFGFIRDSKNIDLLIRALAFNPDAYLVVMGRVQSVSSNRPVVFYQQLAKELKVDDRVQFVTGFVPDSKLADYFNAADAYAMTYSKSFRSQSGVLNTAAAFAKPVLASSGSGPLRECVERFGLGIFVAPDDSAELARGMSAICQQVAEARPNAASSPYLAGWEAYRRYASWENNAKVVLDAIKATRKQ
;
A
#
# COMPACT_ATOMS: atom_id res chain seq x y z
N MET A 1 15.33 -16.30 17.18
CA MET A 1 14.00 -15.94 17.71
C MET A 1 12.95 -16.56 16.81
N LYS A 2 11.92 -17.16 17.41
CA LYS A 2 10.84 -17.82 16.68
C LYS A 2 9.63 -16.92 16.58
N ILE A 3 9.20 -16.60 15.35
CA ILE A 3 8.08 -15.68 15.09
C ILE A 3 6.98 -16.41 14.33
N LEU A 4 5.76 -16.33 14.85
CA LEU A 4 4.56 -16.81 14.17
C LEU A 4 3.88 -15.60 13.49
N VAL A 5 3.78 -15.63 12.17
CA VAL A 5 3.09 -14.58 11.39
C VAL A 5 1.67 -15.06 11.09
N PHE A 6 0.69 -14.31 11.53
CA PHE A 6 -0.72 -14.56 11.21
C PHE A 6 -1.11 -13.67 10.04
N ASN A 7 -1.26 -14.27 8.86
CA ASN A 7 -1.48 -13.60 7.59
C ASN A 7 -2.77 -14.12 6.90
N PRO A 8 -3.95 -13.78 7.44
CA PRO A 8 -5.21 -14.12 6.79
C PRO A 8 -5.42 -13.28 5.53
N GLY A 9 -6.04 -13.86 4.53
CA GLY A 9 -6.34 -13.23 3.24
C GLY A 9 -5.59 -13.88 2.10
N SER A 10 -6.34 -14.17 1.02
CA SER A 10 -5.82 -14.89 -0.16
C SER A 10 -5.33 -13.94 -1.25
N GLU A 11 -5.79 -12.70 -1.26
CA GLU A 11 -5.52 -11.74 -2.33
C GLU A 11 -5.36 -10.32 -1.75
N GLY A 12 -4.60 -9.48 -2.48
CA GLY A 12 -4.49 -8.05 -2.17
C GLY A 12 -3.17 -7.63 -1.53
N GLY A 13 -3.05 -6.32 -1.29
CA GLY A 13 -1.81 -5.68 -0.82
C GLY A 13 -1.38 -6.17 0.56
N ILE A 14 -2.34 -6.37 1.48
CA ILE A 14 -2.07 -6.77 2.87
C ILE A 14 -1.49 -8.18 2.93
N ALA A 15 -2.07 -9.15 2.18
CA ALA A 15 -1.55 -10.51 2.14
C ALA A 15 -0.13 -10.56 1.56
N LYS A 16 0.12 -9.83 0.46
CA LYS A 16 1.46 -9.68 -0.12
C LYS A 16 2.45 -9.04 0.87
N TYR A 17 2.00 -8.03 1.62
CA TYR A 17 2.81 -7.38 2.65
C TYR A 17 3.29 -8.37 3.71
N GLY A 18 2.40 -9.17 4.29
CA GLY A 18 2.73 -10.18 5.29
C GLY A 18 3.75 -11.21 4.79
N TRP A 19 3.65 -11.66 3.52
CA TRP A 19 4.62 -12.56 2.92
C TRP A 19 6.02 -11.94 2.79
N HIS A 20 6.12 -10.70 2.30
CA HIS A 20 7.39 -10.01 2.17
C HIS A 20 8.05 -9.74 3.51
N GLN A 21 7.25 -9.35 4.51
CA GLN A 21 7.73 -9.13 5.87
C GLN A 21 8.23 -10.42 6.52
N ALA A 22 7.48 -11.53 6.40
CA ALA A 22 7.90 -12.84 6.87
C ALA A 22 9.23 -13.29 6.24
N ARG A 23 9.36 -13.12 4.93
CA ARG A 23 10.60 -13.42 4.20
C ARG A 23 11.79 -12.59 4.68
N ALA A 24 11.58 -11.31 4.95
CA ALA A 24 12.61 -10.44 5.48
C ALA A 24 13.04 -10.84 6.90
N LEU A 25 12.10 -11.28 7.75
CA LEU A 25 12.41 -11.82 9.07
C LEU A 25 13.26 -13.09 9.00
N VAL A 26 12.97 -14.00 8.04
CA VAL A 26 13.81 -15.17 7.78
C VAL A 26 15.24 -14.76 7.41
N ARG A 27 15.40 -13.78 6.52
CA ARG A 27 16.73 -13.26 6.12
C ARG A 27 17.51 -12.63 7.26
N LEU A 28 16.81 -12.09 8.26
CA LEU A 28 17.41 -11.60 9.51
C LEU A 28 17.70 -12.70 10.54
N GLY A 29 17.58 -13.97 10.17
CA GLY A 29 17.92 -15.14 10.99
C GLY A 29 16.80 -15.51 11.98
N CYS A 30 15.55 -15.10 11.76
CA CYS A 30 14.42 -15.56 12.58
C CYS A 30 13.86 -16.89 12.05
N GLU A 31 13.53 -17.80 12.95
CA GLU A 31 12.68 -18.95 12.62
C GLU A 31 11.25 -18.44 12.46
N THR A 32 10.77 -18.36 11.21
CA THR A 32 9.48 -17.73 10.90
C THR A 32 8.51 -18.79 10.36
N LEU A 33 7.34 -18.88 10.96
CA LEU A 33 6.22 -19.73 10.54
C LEU A 33 5.03 -18.83 10.18
N VAL A 34 4.47 -19.00 8.98
CA VAL A 34 3.31 -18.23 8.52
C VAL A 34 2.05 -19.09 8.57
N LEU A 35 1.01 -18.60 9.25
CA LEU A 35 -0.34 -19.14 9.12
C LEU A 35 -1.07 -18.35 8.05
N CYS A 36 -1.50 -19.02 7.00
CA CYS A 36 -2.17 -18.42 5.85
C CYS A 36 -3.46 -19.17 5.49
N ASP A 37 -4.23 -18.62 4.59
CA ASP A 37 -5.43 -19.26 4.05
C ASP A 37 -5.05 -20.55 3.30
N ARG A 38 -5.97 -21.51 3.31
CA ARG A 38 -5.80 -22.81 2.63
C ARG A 38 -5.49 -22.60 1.15
N GLY A 39 -4.46 -23.31 0.66
CA GLY A 39 -3.96 -23.21 -0.71
C GLY A 39 -3.00 -22.04 -0.96
N GLN A 40 -2.77 -21.16 0.02
CA GLN A 40 -1.77 -20.09 -0.09
C GLN A 40 -0.36 -20.56 0.32
N ASP A 41 -0.26 -21.65 1.04
CA ASP A 41 1.01 -22.32 1.38
C ASP A 41 1.75 -22.86 0.15
N GLU A 42 1.03 -23.28 -0.91
CA GLU A 42 1.62 -23.68 -2.19
C GLU A 42 2.28 -22.51 -2.93
N ALA A 43 1.78 -21.29 -2.74
CA ALA A 43 2.32 -20.06 -3.31
C ALA A 43 3.34 -19.36 -2.40
N ALA A 44 3.66 -19.96 -1.25
CA ALA A 44 4.61 -19.40 -0.30
C ALA A 44 6.02 -19.31 -0.92
N PRO A 45 6.81 -18.28 -0.61
CA PRO A 45 8.21 -18.25 -0.99
C PRO A 45 8.98 -19.45 -0.43
N ASN A 46 9.85 -20.05 -1.22
CA ASN A 46 10.60 -21.27 -0.86
C ASN A 46 11.42 -21.17 0.43
N ASP A 47 11.75 -19.96 0.85
CA ASP A 47 12.52 -19.65 2.05
C ASP A 47 11.65 -19.43 3.31
N VAL A 48 10.31 -19.57 3.20
CA VAL A 48 9.36 -19.36 4.31
C VAL A 48 8.56 -20.63 4.58
N THR A 49 8.53 -21.06 5.84
CA THR A 49 7.65 -22.15 6.25
C THR A 49 6.21 -21.64 6.41
N ALA A 50 5.26 -22.22 5.69
CA ALA A 50 3.87 -21.84 5.70
C ALA A 50 2.94 -23.00 6.05
N LEU A 51 1.80 -22.68 6.67
CA LEU A 51 0.71 -23.60 6.98
C LEU A 51 -0.63 -23.01 6.47
N GLY A 52 -1.21 -23.62 5.46
CA GLY A 52 -2.51 -23.29 4.87
C GLY A 52 -3.67 -23.81 5.72
N VAL A 53 -3.92 -23.22 6.86
CA VAL A 53 -4.87 -23.69 7.87
C VAL A 53 -6.04 -22.75 8.14
N LEU A 54 -5.97 -21.50 7.68
CA LEU A 54 -7.03 -20.50 7.88
C LEU A 54 -8.17 -20.70 6.90
N ALA A 55 -9.35 -20.18 7.23
CA ALA A 55 -10.57 -20.48 6.50
C ALA A 55 -10.69 -19.81 5.11
N GLY A 56 -10.00 -18.68 4.91
CA GLY A 56 -9.98 -17.94 3.64
C GLY A 56 -11.24 -17.14 3.33
N GLU A 57 -11.09 -16.07 2.53
CA GLU A 57 -12.22 -15.19 2.12
C GLU A 57 -13.17 -15.81 1.08
N GLN A 58 -12.75 -16.83 0.32
CA GLN A 58 -13.52 -17.38 -0.78
C GLN A 58 -14.91 -17.92 -0.36
N ALA A 59 -15.03 -18.37 0.89
CA ALA A 59 -16.30 -18.86 1.43
C ALA A 59 -17.36 -17.75 1.68
N SER A 60 -16.97 -16.45 1.60
CA SER A 60 -17.90 -15.33 1.87
C SER A 60 -18.68 -14.84 0.65
N ARG A 61 -18.35 -15.30 -0.57
CA ARG A 61 -18.95 -14.82 -1.84
C ARG A 61 -20.33 -15.43 -2.17
N THR A 62 -20.86 -16.33 -1.37
CA THR A 62 -22.22 -16.90 -1.58
C THR A 62 -23.32 -15.91 -1.19
N LYS A 63 -24.43 -15.89 -1.95
CA LYS A 63 -25.63 -15.09 -1.66
C LYS A 63 -26.20 -15.46 -0.27
N ARG A 64 -25.88 -14.68 0.76
CA ARG A 64 -26.32 -14.87 2.14
C ARG A 64 -27.16 -13.67 2.60
N THR A 65 -28.13 -13.92 3.49
CA THR A 65 -28.82 -12.83 4.18
C THR A 65 -27.83 -12.04 5.07
N ARG A 66 -28.15 -10.79 5.39
CA ARG A 66 -27.30 -9.93 6.23
C ARG A 66 -26.94 -10.60 7.56
N LEU A 67 -27.91 -11.23 8.22
CA LEU A 67 -27.73 -11.91 9.51
C LEU A 67 -26.82 -13.14 9.36
N SER A 68 -27.07 -13.99 8.37
CA SER A 68 -26.24 -15.19 8.14
C SER A 68 -24.80 -14.84 7.76
N ARG A 69 -24.58 -13.68 7.12
CA ARG A 69 -23.25 -13.18 6.80
C ARG A 69 -22.49 -12.76 8.07
N VAL A 70 -23.15 -12.07 9.00
CA VAL A 70 -22.54 -11.68 10.30
C VAL A 70 -22.18 -12.91 11.12
N CYS A 71 -23.11 -13.86 11.27
CA CYS A 71 -22.84 -15.12 12.00
C CYS A 71 -21.68 -15.91 11.39
N TYR A 72 -21.61 -15.94 10.05
CA TYR A 72 -20.50 -16.58 9.35
C TYR A 72 -19.16 -15.90 9.64
N LEU A 73 -19.09 -14.58 9.58
CA LEU A 73 -17.86 -13.83 9.86
C LEU A 73 -17.41 -14.03 11.31
N ILE A 74 -18.32 -14.01 12.28
CA ILE A 74 -17.99 -14.30 13.69
C ILE A 74 -17.41 -15.70 13.83
N ARG A 75 -18.07 -16.71 13.23
CA ARG A 75 -17.60 -18.09 13.26
C ARG A 75 -16.22 -18.25 12.61
N GLN A 76 -16.00 -17.60 11.47
CA GLN A 76 -14.72 -17.64 10.78
C GLN A 76 -13.62 -17.01 11.65
N CYS A 77 -13.85 -15.80 12.18
CA CYS A 77 -12.90 -15.14 13.06
C CYS A 77 -12.57 -15.98 14.28
N LEU A 78 -13.56 -16.57 14.95
CA LEU A 78 -13.35 -17.46 16.10
C LEU A 78 -12.53 -18.69 15.72
N ASN A 79 -12.84 -19.32 14.59
CA ASN A 79 -12.10 -20.49 14.11
C ASN A 79 -10.63 -20.13 13.85
N ASP A 80 -10.37 -19.03 13.17
CA ASP A 80 -9.00 -18.61 12.83
C ASP A 80 -8.20 -18.24 14.09
N GLN A 81 -8.84 -17.63 15.10
CA GLN A 81 -8.21 -17.36 16.39
C GLN A 81 -7.97 -18.64 17.21
N LEU A 82 -8.82 -19.65 17.13
CA LEU A 82 -8.61 -20.98 17.72
C LEU A 82 -7.44 -21.69 17.02
N VAL A 83 -7.35 -21.61 15.70
CA VAL A 83 -6.21 -22.14 14.93
C VAL A 83 -4.92 -21.45 15.37
N LEU A 84 -4.92 -20.11 15.47
CA LEU A 84 -3.80 -19.33 15.97
C LEU A 84 -3.40 -19.79 17.40
N PHE A 85 -4.34 -19.93 18.32
CA PHE A 85 -4.08 -20.39 19.69
C PHE A 85 -3.44 -21.79 19.71
N ARG A 86 -3.95 -22.73 18.92
CA ARG A 86 -3.39 -24.08 18.78
C ARG A 86 -1.97 -24.05 18.21
N ALA A 87 -1.73 -23.20 17.20
CA ALA A 87 -0.40 -23.03 16.63
C ALA A 87 0.59 -22.46 17.66
N ILE A 88 0.19 -21.46 18.46
CA ILE A 88 1.01 -20.93 19.56
C ILE A 88 1.35 -22.04 20.57
N THR A 89 0.36 -22.84 20.96
CA THR A 89 0.55 -23.94 21.91
C THR A 89 1.52 -24.99 21.38
N ARG A 90 1.40 -25.34 20.09
CA ARG A 90 2.22 -26.38 19.45
C ARG A 90 3.64 -25.91 19.17
N HIS A 91 3.80 -24.70 18.61
CA HIS A 91 5.08 -24.22 18.08
C HIS A 91 5.87 -23.36 19.08
N ARG A 92 5.21 -22.89 20.18
CA ARG A 92 5.83 -22.07 21.23
C ARG A 92 6.66 -20.90 20.68
N PRO A 93 6.07 -19.99 19.86
CA PRO A 93 6.80 -18.86 19.33
C PRO A 93 7.15 -17.86 20.43
N ASP A 94 8.22 -17.10 20.21
CA ASP A 94 8.59 -15.96 21.04
C ASP A 94 7.63 -14.78 20.87
N ALA A 95 7.17 -14.59 19.63
CA ALA A 95 6.23 -13.53 19.26
C ALA A 95 5.25 -13.97 18.17
N VAL A 96 4.08 -13.34 18.19
CA VAL A 96 3.07 -13.41 17.14
C VAL A 96 2.98 -12.05 16.46
N LEU A 97 3.23 -12.01 15.16
CA LEU A 97 3.03 -10.85 14.31
C LEU A 97 1.70 -11.01 13.55
N LEU A 98 0.76 -10.13 13.81
CA LEU A 98 -0.54 -10.08 13.16
C LEU A 98 -0.43 -9.16 11.94
N ALA A 99 -0.20 -9.72 10.73
CA ALA A 99 -0.04 -8.97 9.48
C ALA A 99 -1.35 -8.32 9.01
N SER A 100 -2.48 -8.82 9.49
CA SER A 100 -3.81 -8.22 9.33
C SER A 100 -4.54 -8.30 10.66
N TYR A 101 -5.14 -7.20 11.08
CA TYR A 101 -5.78 -7.10 12.38
C TYR A 101 -7.23 -6.64 12.27
N MET A 102 -8.16 -7.53 12.67
CA MET A 102 -9.60 -7.26 12.60
C MET A 102 -10.13 -6.88 13.98
N GLU A 103 -10.28 -5.59 14.26
CA GLU A 103 -10.69 -5.08 15.56
C GLU A 103 -12.17 -5.26 15.87
N TYR A 104 -13.04 -5.24 14.84
CA TYR A 104 -14.50 -5.14 15.01
C TYR A 104 -15.20 -6.28 15.73
N LEU A 105 -14.58 -7.47 15.76
CA LEU A 105 -15.11 -8.66 16.40
C LEU A 105 -14.25 -9.09 17.62
N SER A 106 -13.39 -8.21 18.08
CA SER A 106 -12.44 -8.51 19.19
C SER A 106 -13.11 -9.02 20.46
N PRO A 107 -14.31 -8.56 20.88
CA PRO A 107 -14.97 -9.15 22.06
C PRO A 107 -15.18 -10.65 21.96
N ALA A 108 -15.31 -11.20 20.76
CA ALA A 108 -15.53 -12.62 20.55
C ALA A 108 -14.25 -13.47 20.73
N TRP A 109 -13.06 -12.93 20.51
CA TRP A 109 -11.84 -13.73 20.41
C TRP A 109 -10.64 -13.22 21.21
N VAL A 110 -10.63 -11.97 21.69
CA VAL A 110 -9.46 -11.35 22.35
C VAL A 110 -8.99 -12.14 23.58
N TRP A 111 -9.89 -12.81 24.27
CA TRP A 111 -9.59 -13.64 25.43
C TRP A 111 -8.64 -14.80 25.11
N LEU A 112 -8.65 -15.34 23.88
CA LEU A 112 -7.70 -16.37 23.46
C LEU A 112 -6.26 -15.80 23.38
N GLN A 113 -6.11 -14.61 22.84
CA GLN A 113 -4.79 -13.96 22.78
C GLN A 113 -4.29 -13.55 24.17
N LEU A 114 -5.18 -13.03 25.04
CA LEU A 114 -4.83 -12.71 26.42
C LEU A 114 -4.44 -13.96 27.21
N LEU A 115 -5.15 -15.08 27.01
CA LEU A 115 -4.80 -16.36 27.62
C LEU A 115 -3.42 -16.84 27.13
N ALA A 116 -3.16 -16.79 25.82
CA ALA A 116 -1.86 -17.16 25.27
C ALA A 116 -0.73 -16.27 25.83
N LYS A 117 -0.95 -14.96 25.89
CA LYS A 117 0.02 -14.01 26.45
C LYS A 117 0.33 -14.34 27.91
N LYS A 118 -0.70 -14.58 28.73
CA LYS A 118 -0.55 -14.85 30.17
C LYS A 118 0.06 -16.23 30.47
N SER A 119 -0.38 -17.26 29.74
CA SER A 119 0.01 -18.66 30.05
C SER A 119 1.30 -19.11 29.38
N MET A 120 1.65 -18.51 28.23
CA MET A 120 2.80 -18.94 27.43
C MET A 120 3.86 -17.84 27.25
N GLY A 121 3.63 -16.63 27.78
CA GLY A 121 4.60 -15.53 27.71
C GLY A 121 4.87 -15.01 26.29
N VAL A 122 3.94 -15.27 25.34
CA VAL A 122 4.11 -14.86 23.95
C VAL A 122 3.84 -13.36 23.77
N THR A 123 4.68 -12.70 23.02
CA THR A 123 4.52 -11.27 22.67
C THR A 123 3.63 -11.11 21.44
N PHE A 124 2.55 -10.32 21.54
CA PHE A 124 1.71 -9.98 20.39
C PHE A 124 2.05 -8.60 19.85
N VAL A 125 2.27 -8.52 18.55
CA VAL A 125 2.47 -7.27 17.79
C VAL A 125 1.63 -7.30 16.51
N ALA A 126 1.26 -6.15 15.97
CA ALA A 126 0.38 -6.08 14.80
C ALA A 126 0.82 -5.00 13.80
N ASP A 127 0.65 -5.26 12.50
CA ASP A 127 0.69 -4.25 11.46
C ASP A 127 -0.68 -3.54 11.37
N LEU A 128 -0.68 -2.23 11.44
CA LEU A 128 -1.86 -1.38 11.27
C LEU A 128 -1.72 -0.58 9.99
N HIS A 129 -2.32 -1.07 8.91
CA HIS A 129 -2.24 -0.41 7.60
C HIS A 129 -3.08 0.86 7.53
N ASP A 130 -4.25 0.86 8.19
CA ASP A 130 -5.19 1.99 8.26
C ASP A 130 -5.63 2.21 9.72
N PRO A 131 -4.81 2.87 10.55
CA PRO A 131 -5.11 3.07 11.97
C PRO A 131 -6.32 3.98 12.21
N VAL A 132 -6.62 4.88 11.28
CA VAL A 132 -7.83 5.71 11.28
C VAL A 132 -8.87 5.09 10.36
N ARG A 133 -10.04 4.80 10.90
CA ARG A 133 -11.12 4.19 10.15
C ARG A 133 -12.04 5.25 9.54
N ASP A 134 -12.28 5.16 8.23
CA ASP A 134 -13.22 6.03 7.52
C ASP A 134 -14.68 5.74 7.85
N PHE A 135 -14.96 4.63 8.53
CA PHE A 135 -16.32 4.20 8.84
C PHE A 135 -16.40 3.42 10.15
N VAL A 136 -17.55 3.52 10.80
CA VAL A 136 -17.89 2.78 12.04
C VAL A 136 -18.69 1.54 11.68
N VAL A 137 -18.25 0.37 12.14
CA VAL A 137 -19.00 -0.88 11.98
C VAL A 137 -19.92 -1.10 13.17
N GLY A 138 -21.22 -1.11 12.90
CA GLY A 138 -22.24 -1.28 13.94
C GLY A 138 -22.47 0.00 14.78
N PRO A 139 -23.10 -0.12 15.95
CA PRO A 139 -23.30 0.99 16.87
C PRO A 139 -21.97 1.56 17.39
N VAL A 140 -21.92 2.87 17.66
CA VAL A 140 -20.71 3.55 18.16
C VAL A 140 -20.13 2.93 19.43
N TRP A 141 -21.00 2.50 20.36
CA TRP A 141 -20.57 1.82 21.60
C TRP A 141 -19.87 0.47 21.31
N TRP A 142 -20.39 -0.29 20.33
CA TRP A 142 -19.76 -1.55 19.91
C TRP A 142 -18.39 -1.32 19.28
N HIS A 143 -18.30 -0.32 18.42
CA HIS A 143 -17.03 0.08 17.82
C HIS A 143 -15.98 0.44 18.87
N LYS A 144 -16.33 1.34 19.81
CA LYS A 144 -15.42 1.74 20.89
C LYS A 144 -15.00 0.57 21.77
N LEU A 145 -15.93 -0.32 22.13
CA LEU A 145 -15.64 -1.53 22.91
C LEU A 145 -14.71 -2.47 22.15
N SER A 146 -14.99 -2.72 20.88
CA SER A 146 -14.20 -3.64 20.05
C SER A 146 -12.78 -3.12 19.83
N VAL A 147 -12.60 -1.86 19.46
CA VAL A 147 -11.28 -1.24 19.30
C VAL A 147 -10.51 -1.27 20.62
N GLY A 148 -11.12 -0.83 21.72
CA GLY A 148 -10.46 -0.82 23.03
C GLY A 148 -10.03 -2.21 23.54
N LEU A 149 -10.79 -3.26 23.23
CA LEU A 149 -10.42 -4.63 23.56
C LEU A 149 -9.34 -5.20 22.64
N ALA A 150 -9.41 -4.88 21.34
CA ALA A 150 -8.47 -5.40 20.36
C ALA A 150 -7.01 -5.10 20.72
N TYR A 151 -6.73 -3.90 21.20
CA TYR A 151 -5.36 -3.48 21.52
C TYR A 151 -4.80 -4.04 22.84
N ARG A 152 -5.62 -4.63 23.72
CA ARG A 152 -5.18 -5.15 25.05
C ARG A 152 -4.07 -6.20 24.99
N PRO A 153 -4.07 -7.19 24.08
CA PRO A 153 -2.99 -8.17 24.02
C PRO A 153 -1.71 -7.60 23.43
N LEU A 154 -1.79 -6.52 22.61
CA LEU A 154 -0.68 -6.02 21.85
C LEU A 154 0.35 -5.32 22.73
N SER A 155 1.63 -5.54 22.43
CA SER A 155 2.76 -4.85 23.04
C SER A 155 3.31 -3.73 22.15
N ALA A 156 3.21 -3.92 20.83
CA ALA A 156 3.56 -2.90 19.84
C ALA A 156 2.67 -3.02 18.61
N VAL A 157 2.55 -1.91 17.89
CA VAL A 157 1.93 -1.82 16.57
C VAL A 157 2.87 -1.15 15.60
N PHE A 158 2.81 -1.59 14.34
CA PHE A 158 3.60 -1.05 13.24
C PHE A 158 2.70 -0.25 12.32
N VAL A 159 3.08 0.97 12.06
CA VAL A 159 2.33 1.94 11.27
C VAL A 159 3.23 2.55 10.20
N HIS A 160 2.66 3.00 9.09
CA HIS A 160 3.45 3.67 8.05
C HIS A 160 3.55 5.19 8.27
N GLU A 161 2.72 5.72 9.17
CA GLU A 161 2.67 7.12 9.59
C GLU A 161 2.24 7.17 11.05
N GLN A 162 2.71 8.15 11.80
CA GLN A 162 2.23 8.37 13.17
C GLN A 162 0.72 8.65 13.15
N PRO A 163 -0.08 7.77 13.76
CA PRO A 163 -1.52 7.92 13.76
C PRO A 163 -1.92 9.13 14.62
N PRO A 164 -2.96 9.86 14.22
CA PRO A 164 -3.51 10.91 15.05
C PRO A 164 -4.09 10.33 16.35
N HIS A 165 -4.27 11.17 17.35
CA HIS A 165 -4.74 10.76 18.68
C HIS A 165 -6.12 10.05 18.65
N GLU A 166 -6.94 10.39 17.64
CA GLU A 166 -8.27 9.81 17.41
C GLU A 166 -8.21 8.32 17.00
N ALA A 167 -7.07 7.79 16.61
CA ALA A 167 -6.90 6.36 16.31
C ALA A 167 -7.19 5.45 17.52
N GLY A 168 -7.20 6.02 18.74
CA GLY A 168 -7.61 5.32 19.96
C GLY A 168 -6.66 4.20 20.41
N ILE A 169 -5.40 4.22 19.96
CA ILE A 169 -4.37 3.27 20.37
C ILE A 169 -4.00 3.54 21.84
N PRO A 170 -4.15 2.55 22.75
CA PRO A 170 -3.85 2.76 24.16
C PRO A 170 -2.37 3.07 24.42
N SER A 171 -2.07 3.86 25.46
CA SER A 171 -0.70 4.28 25.81
C SER A 171 0.25 3.14 26.19
N HIS A 172 -0.26 1.96 26.58
CA HIS A 172 0.58 0.78 26.86
C HIS A 172 1.09 0.10 25.58
N VAL A 173 0.54 0.42 24.40
CA VAL A 173 0.94 -0.14 23.12
C VAL A 173 1.98 0.78 22.49
N ARG A 174 3.18 0.25 22.27
CA ARG A 174 4.23 1.00 21.58
C ARG A 174 3.90 1.17 20.12
N ILE A 175 3.88 2.41 19.64
CA ILE A 175 3.73 2.73 18.21
C ILE A 175 5.11 2.80 17.59
N CYS A 176 5.34 1.99 16.55
CA CYS A 176 6.60 1.95 15.79
C CYS A 176 6.31 2.28 14.33
N GLU A 177 6.94 3.32 13.84
CA GLU A 177 6.86 3.64 12.42
C GLU A 177 7.77 2.70 11.62
N VAL A 178 7.21 2.08 10.58
CA VAL A 178 7.91 1.17 9.68
C VAL A 178 7.78 1.64 8.24
N PRO A 179 8.87 1.58 7.46
CA PRO A 179 8.76 1.88 6.03
C PRO A 179 7.91 0.81 5.35
N HIS A 180 7.09 1.23 4.39
CA HIS A 180 6.44 0.28 3.50
C HIS A 180 7.48 -0.32 2.57
N GLY A 181 7.63 -1.65 2.57
CA GLY A 181 8.62 -2.33 1.75
C GLY A 181 8.32 -2.21 0.25
N LEU A 182 9.38 -2.24 -0.56
CA LEU A 182 9.26 -2.21 -2.02
C LEU A 182 8.87 -3.57 -2.56
N TYR A 183 7.93 -3.60 -3.48
CA TYR A 183 7.62 -4.80 -4.25
C TYR A 183 8.61 -4.97 -5.39
N SER A 184 9.01 -6.22 -5.65
CA SER A 184 9.81 -6.53 -6.83
C SER A 184 8.98 -6.28 -8.09
N THR A 185 9.54 -5.56 -9.02
CA THR A 185 8.97 -5.35 -10.35
C THR A 185 9.65 -6.29 -11.35
N SER A 186 8.90 -6.81 -12.31
CA SER A 186 9.46 -7.56 -13.43
C SER A 186 10.38 -6.65 -14.26
N VAL A 187 11.30 -7.26 -15.02
CA VAL A 187 12.07 -6.52 -16.02
C VAL A 187 11.14 -6.17 -17.18
N PRO A 188 11.25 -4.95 -17.77
CA PRO A 188 10.48 -4.61 -18.96
C PRO A 188 10.70 -5.61 -20.09
N THR A 189 9.62 -6.05 -20.71
CA THR A 189 9.65 -7.01 -21.86
C THR A 189 9.54 -6.30 -23.20
N ARG A 190 9.07 -5.04 -23.20
CA ARG A 190 8.94 -4.18 -24.36
C ARG A 190 9.80 -2.94 -24.23
N THR A 191 10.24 -2.39 -25.34
CA THR A 191 10.96 -1.11 -25.34
C THR A 191 10.01 0.05 -24.99
N ALA A 192 10.55 1.11 -24.37
CA ALA A 192 9.77 2.32 -24.11
C ALA A 192 9.18 2.91 -25.42
N LYS A 193 9.91 2.81 -26.53
CA LYS A 193 9.48 3.26 -27.86
C LYS A 193 8.23 2.51 -28.33
N ASP A 194 8.19 1.17 -28.22
CA ASP A 194 7.04 0.37 -28.66
C ASP A 194 5.77 0.70 -27.82
N VAL A 195 5.95 0.91 -26.54
CA VAL A 195 4.84 1.27 -25.64
C VAL A 195 4.32 2.68 -25.96
N ARG A 196 5.21 3.66 -26.20
CA ARG A 196 4.84 5.02 -26.58
C ARG A 196 4.15 5.06 -27.94
N HIS A 197 4.61 4.26 -28.89
CA HIS A 197 3.96 4.12 -30.20
C HIS A 197 2.50 3.59 -30.02
N GLN A 198 2.30 2.60 -29.15
CA GLN A 198 0.94 2.13 -28.82
C GLN A 198 0.05 3.24 -28.23
N TRP A 199 0.63 4.19 -27.49
CA TRP A 199 -0.08 5.34 -26.92
C TRP A 199 -0.19 6.52 -27.91
N SER A 200 0.31 6.40 -29.14
CA SER A 200 0.38 7.47 -30.14
C SER A 200 1.11 8.73 -29.62
N VAL A 201 2.12 8.53 -28.79
CA VAL A 201 2.91 9.61 -28.18
C VAL A 201 4.17 9.87 -29.01
N PRO A 202 4.43 11.14 -29.39
CA PRO A 202 5.68 11.52 -30.08
C PRO A 202 6.93 11.20 -29.25
N GLU A 203 8.04 10.86 -29.91
CA GLU A 203 9.30 10.48 -29.21
C GLU A 203 9.84 11.60 -28.30
N VAL A 204 9.65 12.85 -28.70
CA VAL A 204 10.14 14.04 -27.98
C VAL A 204 9.25 14.48 -26.85
N ALA A 205 8.01 13.99 -26.78
CA ALA A 205 7.06 14.35 -25.74
C ALA A 205 7.49 13.85 -24.35
N VAL A 206 7.08 14.56 -23.32
CA VAL A 206 7.27 14.15 -21.90
C VAL A 206 6.01 13.46 -21.42
N VAL A 207 6.11 12.18 -21.09
CA VAL A 207 4.98 11.34 -20.70
C VAL A 207 4.83 11.28 -19.20
N PHE A 208 3.70 11.79 -18.69
CA PHE A 208 3.27 11.64 -17.31
C PHE A 208 2.33 10.43 -17.19
N LEU A 209 2.65 9.48 -16.33
CA LEU A 209 1.82 8.31 -16.03
C LEU A 209 1.08 8.50 -14.70
N SER A 210 -0.25 8.56 -14.75
CA SER A 210 -1.14 8.43 -13.58
C SER A 210 -1.65 7.00 -13.51
N PHE A 211 -1.13 6.20 -12.56
CA PHE A 211 -1.42 4.77 -12.46
C PHE A 211 -2.30 4.42 -11.26
N GLY A 212 -3.10 3.34 -11.37
CA GLY A 212 -3.95 2.75 -10.34
C GLY A 212 -5.43 3.10 -10.51
N PHE A 213 -6.25 2.98 -9.44
CA PHE A 213 -7.69 3.26 -9.57
C PHE A 213 -7.96 4.65 -10.12
N ILE A 214 -8.78 4.72 -11.18
CA ILE A 214 -9.29 5.98 -11.75
C ILE A 214 -10.42 6.45 -10.85
N ARG A 215 -10.21 7.57 -10.15
CA ARG A 215 -11.13 8.13 -9.16
C ARG A 215 -10.88 9.64 -8.98
N ASP A 216 -11.88 10.36 -8.50
CA ASP A 216 -11.84 11.83 -8.35
C ASP A 216 -10.71 12.31 -7.44
N SER A 217 -10.47 11.59 -6.33
CA SER A 217 -9.41 11.95 -5.39
C SER A 217 -7.98 11.87 -5.94
N LYS A 218 -7.81 11.49 -7.22
CA LYS A 218 -6.53 11.57 -7.94
C LYS A 218 -6.36 12.85 -8.75
N ASN A 219 -7.31 13.79 -8.68
CA ASN A 219 -7.24 15.08 -9.37
C ASN A 219 -6.93 14.97 -10.87
N ILE A 220 -7.50 13.94 -11.54
CA ILE A 220 -7.28 13.71 -12.98
C ILE A 220 -7.79 14.88 -13.80
N ASP A 221 -8.89 15.50 -13.41
CA ASP A 221 -9.43 16.72 -14.02
C ASP A 221 -8.47 17.91 -13.90
N LEU A 222 -7.80 18.05 -12.76
CA LEU A 222 -6.80 19.09 -12.56
C LEU A 222 -5.52 18.83 -13.36
N LEU A 223 -5.12 17.56 -13.52
CA LEU A 223 -4.02 17.18 -14.41
C LEU A 223 -4.32 17.51 -15.87
N ILE A 224 -5.55 17.24 -16.34
CA ILE A 224 -5.96 17.59 -17.71
C ILE A 224 -5.96 19.11 -17.91
N ARG A 225 -6.39 19.89 -16.91
CA ARG A 225 -6.29 21.36 -16.94
C ARG A 225 -4.84 21.83 -16.96
N ALA A 226 -3.97 21.23 -16.17
CA ALA A 226 -2.54 21.52 -16.16
C ALA A 226 -1.87 21.23 -17.52
N LEU A 227 -2.30 20.16 -18.19
CA LEU A 227 -1.79 19.76 -19.50
C LEU A 227 -2.05 20.84 -20.58
N ALA A 228 -3.13 21.61 -20.46
CA ALA A 228 -3.44 22.69 -21.41
C ALA A 228 -2.36 23.80 -21.45
N PHE A 229 -1.62 23.98 -20.36
CA PHE A 229 -0.53 24.95 -20.25
C PHE A 229 0.86 24.34 -20.57
N ASN A 230 0.93 23.04 -20.87
CA ASN A 230 2.19 22.31 -21.10
C ASN A 230 2.12 21.57 -22.45
N PRO A 231 2.44 22.22 -23.58
CA PRO A 231 2.23 21.66 -24.93
C PRO A 231 3.06 20.40 -25.20
N ASP A 232 4.23 20.26 -24.58
CA ASP A 232 5.14 19.13 -24.79
C ASP A 232 4.81 17.93 -23.88
N ALA A 233 3.87 18.09 -22.94
CA ALA A 233 3.45 17.05 -22.01
C ALA A 233 2.32 16.19 -22.58
N TYR A 234 2.39 14.89 -22.30
CA TYR A 234 1.37 13.88 -22.57
C TYR A 234 0.98 13.21 -21.25
N LEU A 235 -0.31 12.93 -21.07
CA LEU A 235 -0.86 12.29 -19.88
C LEU A 235 -1.41 10.90 -20.24
N VAL A 236 -0.89 9.87 -19.61
CA VAL A 236 -1.45 8.51 -19.67
C VAL A 236 -2.12 8.20 -18.33
N VAL A 237 -3.43 8.02 -18.34
CA VAL A 237 -4.24 7.62 -17.18
C VAL A 237 -4.54 6.14 -17.30
N MET A 238 -3.99 5.33 -16.39
CA MET A 238 -4.02 3.89 -16.52
C MET A 238 -4.52 3.19 -15.26
N GLY A 239 -5.50 2.31 -15.41
CA GLY A 239 -5.95 1.43 -14.35
C GLY A 239 -7.43 1.13 -14.36
N ARG A 240 -7.90 0.45 -13.30
CA ARG A 240 -9.31 0.11 -13.14
C ARG A 240 -10.12 1.31 -12.68
N VAL A 241 -11.29 1.51 -13.28
CA VAL A 241 -12.26 2.50 -12.79
C VAL A 241 -12.83 2.05 -11.46
N GLN A 242 -12.78 2.92 -10.45
CA GLN A 242 -13.39 2.64 -9.17
C GLN A 242 -14.90 2.93 -9.24
N SER A 243 -15.70 1.89 -9.30
CA SER A 243 -17.17 1.97 -9.37
C SER A 243 -17.78 2.30 -7.99
N VAL A 244 -17.61 3.53 -7.55
CA VAL A 244 -18.31 4.10 -6.38
C VAL A 244 -19.23 5.20 -6.91
N SER A 245 -20.45 5.26 -6.41
CA SER A 245 -21.49 6.20 -6.88
C SER A 245 -21.09 7.68 -6.80
N SER A 246 -20.06 8.02 -6.03
CA SER A 246 -19.53 9.38 -5.87
C SER A 246 -18.45 9.76 -6.88
N ASN A 247 -17.87 8.80 -7.63
CA ASN A 247 -16.82 9.09 -8.59
C ASN A 247 -17.39 9.41 -9.98
N ARG A 248 -16.79 10.39 -10.64
CA ARG A 248 -17.12 10.76 -12.03
C ARG A 248 -16.72 9.64 -12.99
N PRO A 249 -17.51 9.35 -14.03
CA PRO A 249 -17.16 8.35 -15.03
C PRO A 249 -16.01 8.83 -15.92
N VAL A 250 -15.29 7.90 -16.55
CA VAL A 250 -14.16 8.22 -17.45
C VAL A 250 -14.56 9.18 -18.57
N VAL A 251 -15.79 9.05 -19.08
CA VAL A 251 -16.35 9.95 -20.12
C VAL A 251 -16.29 11.43 -19.71
N PHE A 252 -16.47 11.72 -18.41
CA PHE A 252 -16.32 13.09 -17.90
C PHE A 252 -14.91 13.65 -18.17
N TYR A 253 -13.87 12.89 -17.88
CA TYR A 253 -12.49 13.33 -18.10
C TYR A 253 -12.15 13.43 -19.58
N GLN A 254 -12.69 12.51 -20.42
CA GLN A 254 -12.53 12.56 -21.87
C GLN A 254 -13.20 13.80 -22.47
N GLN A 255 -14.40 14.16 -21.99
CA GLN A 255 -15.10 15.35 -22.42
C GLN A 255 -14.34 16.62 -22.01
N LEU A 256 -13.84 16.68 -20.78
CA LEU A 256 -13.01 17.77 -20.30
C LEU A 256 -11.75 17.97 -21.17
N ALA A 257 -11.09 16.88 -21.56
CA ALA A 257 -9.92 16.95 -22.45
C ALA A 257 -10.27 17.56 -23.80
N LYS A 258 -11.43 17.19 -24.39
CA LYS A 258 -11.93 17.79 -25.65
C LYS A 258 -12.26 19.26 -25.51
N GLU A 259 -12.94 19.65 -24.44
CA GLU A 259 -13.27 21.06 -24.16
C GLU A 259 -12.02 21.94 -24.07
N LEU A 260 -10.95 21.39 -23.48
CA LEU A 260 -9.67 22.06 -23.33
C LEU A 260 -8.75 21.87 -24.56
N LYS A 261 -9.18 21.15 -25.60
CA LYS A 261 -8.43 20.86 -26.83
C LYS A 261 -7.07 20.20 -26.58
N VAL A 262 -7.07 19.21 -25.64
CA VAL A 262 -5.90 18.41 -25.26
C VAL A 262 -6.18 16.90 -25.34
N ASP A 263 -7.28 16.51 -25.97
CA ASP A 263 -7.71 15.11 -26.09
C ASP A 263 -6.75 14.25 -26.92
N ASP A 264 -5.99 14.84 -27.84
CA ASP A 264 -4.90 14.20 -28.56
C ASP A 264 -3.65 13.91 -27.70
N ARG A 265 -3.56 14.53 -26.52
CA ARG A 265 -2.45 14.37 -25.56
C ARG A 265 -2.84 13.65 -24.25
N VAL A 266 -4.06 13.12 -24.17
CA VAL A 266 -4.54 12.34 -23.01
C VAL A 266 -4.96 10.94 -23.44
N GLN A 267 -4.26 9.92 -22.96
CA GLN A 267 -4.58 8.53 -23.22
C GLN A 267 -5.19 7.87 -21.98
N PHE A 268 -6.38 7.25 -22.12
CA PHE A 268 -7.01 6.44 -21.08
C PHE A 268 -6.84 4.96 -21.39
N VAL A 269 -6.16 4.23 -20.51
CA VAL A 269 -6.00 2.78 -20.56
C VAL A 269 -6.78 2.18 -19.39
N THR A 270 -8.06 1.90 -19.63
CA THR A 270 -8.97 1.41 -18.60
C THR A 270 -8.93 -0.11 -18.48
N GLY A 271 -8.92 -0.62 -17.24
CA GLY A 271 -8.96 -2.04 -16.94
C GLY A 271 -7.89 -2.48 -15.94
N PHE A 272 -7.87 -3.78 -15.66
CA PHE A 272 -6.82 -4.37 -14.84
C PHE A 272 -5.50 -4.48 -15.61
N VAL A 273 -4.43 -3.98 -15.03
CA VAL A 273 -3.08 -4.11 -15.59
C VAL A 273 -2.37 -5.24 -14.86
N PRO A 274 -2.03 -6.35 -15.55
CA PRO A 274 -1.26 -7.44 -14.95
C PRO A 274 0.11 -6.99 -14.48
N ASP A 275 0.58 -7.54 -13.36
CA ASP A 275 1.90 -7.23 -12.79
C ASP A 275 3.04 -7.43 -13.82
N SER A 276 2.91 -8.42 -14.72
CA SER A 276 3.86 -8.68 -15.80
C SER A 276 4.01 -7.56 -16.83
N LYS A 277 3.00 -6.67 -16.97
CA LYS A 277 3.02 -5.54 -17.91
C LYS A 277 3.33 -4.20 -17.23
N LEU A 278 3.30 -4.15 -15.89
CA LEU A 278 3.57 -2.93 -15.16
C LEU A 278 4.93 -2.33 -15.50
N ALA A 279 5.96 -3.16 -15.57
CA ALA A 279 7.31 -2.73 -15.86
C ALA A 279 7.43 -2.01 -17.22
N ASP A 280 6.74 -2.51 -18.25
CA ASP A 280 6.74 -1.91 -19.58
C ASP A 280 6.18 -0.49 -19.56
N TYR A 281 5.04 -0.30 -18.87
CA TYR A 281 4.35 0.99 -18.81
C TYR A 281 5.10 2.00 -17.93
N PHE A 282 5.60 1.59 -16.78
CA PHE A 282 6.41 2.47 -15.93
C PHE A 282 7.73 2.86 -16.61
N ASN A 283 8.35 1.93 -17.37
CA ASN A 283 9.55 2.22 -18.13
C ASN A 283 9.30 3.21 -19.27
N ALA A 284 8.12 3.19 -19.90
CA ALA A 284 7.78 4.06 -21.03
C ALA A 284 7.46 5.51 -20.62
N ALA A 285 7.05 5.75 -19.38
CA ALA A 285 6.81 7.10 -18.86
C ALA A 285 8.12 7.86 -18.61
N ASP A 286 8.09 9.19 -18.61
CA ASP A 286 9.21 10.06 -18.20
C ASP A 286 9.03 10.55 -16.76
N ALA A 287 7.78 10.65 -16.29
CA ALA A 287 7.42 11.09 -14.94
C ALA A 287 6.16 10.37 -14.44
N TYR A 288 5.98 10.34 -13.14
CA TYR A 288 4.78 9.77 -12.52
C TYR A 288 3.93 10.86 -11.89
N ALA A 289 2.62 10.90 -12.23
CA ALA A 289 1.66 11.80 -11.62
C ALA A 289 0.94 11.11 -10.45
N MET A 290 1.28 11.52 -9.24
CA MET A 290 0.68 11.06 -7.97
C MET A 290 -0.07 12.21 -7.30
N THR A 291 -1.03 12.79 -8.01
CA THR A 291 -1.69 14.05 -7.71
C THR A 291 -2.98 13.82 -6.92
N TYR A 292 -2.83 13.39 -5.67
CA TYR A 292 -3.97 13.15 -4.81
C TYR A 292 -4.51 14.45 -4.20
N SER A 293 -5.80 14.45 -3.86
CA SER A 293 -6.45 15.53 -3.12
C SER A 293 -5.89 15.67 -1.69
N LYS A 294 -6.15 16.80 -1.04
CA LYS A 294 -5.76 17.10 0.35
C LYS A 294 -6.28 16.09 1.39
N SER A 295 -7.32 15.32 1.04
CA SER A 295 -7.86 14.27 1.91
C SER A 295 -7.02 13.00 1.92
N PHE A 296 -6.14 12.80 0.93
CA PHE A 296 -5.26 11.64 0.88
C PHE A 296 -4.09 11.80 1.85
N ARG A 297 -4.00 10.90 2.83
CA ARG A 297 -2.97 10.89 3.88
C ARG A 297 -2.26 9.54 4.02
N SER A 298 -2.47 8.63 3.08
CA SER A 298 -1.91 7.28 3.15
C SER A 298 -0.63 7.13 2.32
N GLN A 299 0.08 6.03 2.52
CA GLN A 299 1.19 5.63 1.67
C GLN A 299 0.68 5.31 0.25
N SER A 300 1.46 5.68 -0.76
CA SER A 300 1.16 5.36 -2.15
C SER A 300 1.89 4.09 -2.60
N GLY A 301 1.14 3.01 -2.87
CA GLY A 301 1.72 1.82 -3.49
C GLY A 301 2.34 2.08 -4.87
N VAL A 302 1.87 3.12 -5.57
CA VAL A 302 2.44 3.56 -6.85
C VAL A 302 3.85 4.11 -6.67
N LEU A 303 4.14 4.81 -5.56
CA LEU A 303 5.48 5.30 -5.24
C LEU A 303 6.47 4.14 -5.10
N ASN A 304 6.04 3.06 -4.45
CA ASN A 304 6.88 1.87 -4.28
C ASN A 304 7.18 1.18 -5.61
N THR A 305 6.22 1.11 -6.53
CA THR A 305 6.44 0.61 -7.90
C THR A 305 7.38 1.53 -8.69
N ALA A 306 7.18 2.85 -8.59
CA ALA A 306 7.99 3.87 -9.26
C ALA A 306 9.48 3.82 -8.87
N ALA A 307 9.77 3.39 -7.65
CA ALA A 307 11.13 3.29 -7.14
C ALA A 307 12.06 2.39 -7.98
N ALA A 308 11.51 1.41 -8.70
CA ALA A 308 12.30 0.55 -9.58
C ALA A 308 12.85 1.31 -10.81
N PHE A 309 12.17 2.39 -11.23
CA PHE A 309 12.46 3.10 -12.49
C PHE A 309 13.12 4.46 -12.25
N ALA A 310 13.13 4.97 -11.05
CA ALA A 310 13.84 6.17 -10.60
C ALA A 310 13.57 7.45 -11.43
N LYS A 311 12.32 7.63 -11.90
CA LYS A 311 11.90 8.81 -12.66
C LYS A 311 11.24 9.84 -11.75
N PRO A 312 11.21 11.14 -12.12
CA PRO A 312 10.62 12.18 -11.29
C PRO A 312 9.13 11.95 -11.02
N VAL A 313 8.69 12.40 -9.86
CA VAL A 313 7.30 12.36 -9.43
C VAL A 313 6.73 13.77 -9.38
N LEU A 314 5.59 14.01 -10.03
CA LEU A 314 4.73 15.15 -9.75
C LEU A 314 3.71 14.70 -8.71
N ALA A 315 3.84 15.20 -7.48
CA ALA A 315 3.02 14.76 -6.36
C ALA A 315 2.21 15.89 -5.74
N SER A 316 1.01 15.57 -5.28
CA SER A 316 0.24 16.35 -4.33
C SER A 316 -0.56 15.44 -3.42
N SER A 317 -0.76 15.84 -2.17
CA SER A 317 -1.60 15.13 -1.20
C SER A 317 -1.83 16.02 0.04
N GLY A 318 -2.61 15.56 1.01
CA GLY A 318 -2.54 16.09 2.36
C GLY A 318 -1.20 15.78 3.03
N SER A 319 -1.10 16.10 4.32
CA SER A 319 0.02 15.64 5.17
C SER A 319 0.02 14.12 5.25
N GLY A 320 1.18 13.48 5.13
CA GLY A 320 1.31 12.05 5.22
C GLY A 320 2.52 11.47 4.48
N PRO A 321 2.67 10.14 4.48
CA PRO A 321 3.87 9.45 4.01
C PRO A 321 4.26 9.75 2.56
N LEU A 322 3.28 9.98 1.66
CA LEU A 322 3.61 10.34 0.28
C LEU A 322 4.37 11.66 0.21
N ARG A 323 3.84 12.70 0.87
CA ARG A 323 4.49 14.01 0.93
C ARG A 323 5.88 13.92 1.56
N GLU A 324 5.95 13.29 2.73
CA GLU A 324 7.21 13.13 3.46
C GLU A 324 8.28 12.40 2.63
N CYS A 325 7.91 11.32 1.95
CA CYS A 325 8.85 10.58 1.10
C CYS A 325 9.31 11.42 -0.09
N VAL A 326 8.40 12.10 -0.79
CA VAL A 326 8.77 12.91 -1.98
C VAL A 326 9.68 14.07 -1.58
N GLU A 327 9.35 14.81 -0.51
CA GLU A 327 10.15 15.95 -0.03
C GLU A 327 11.48 15.49 0.60
N ARG A 328 11.45 14.51 1.51
CA ARG A 328 12.62 14.01 2.25
C ARG A 328 13.71 13.44 1.35
N PHE A 329 13.31 12.67 0.36
CA PHE A 329 14.24 12.00 -0.54
C PHE A 329 14.45 12.74 -1.86
N GLY A 330 13.77 13.85 -2.10
CA GLY A 330 13.89 14.60 -3.34
C GLY A 330 13.50 13.75 -4.56
N LEU A 331 12.35 13.06 -4.53
CA LEU A 331 11.93 12.13 -5.57
C LEU A 331 11.27 12.82 -6.77
N GLY A 332 11.06 14.13 -6.69
CA GLY A 332 10.36 14.90 -7.70
C GLY A 332 9.90 16.24 -7.16
N ILE A 333 8.77 16.73 -7.67
CA ILE A 333 8.18 18.01 -7.31
C ILE A 333 6.88 17.74 -6.55
N PHE A 334 6.79 18.24 -5.31
CA PHE A 334 5.57 18.26 -4.53
C PHE A 334 4.91 19.64 -4.64
N VAL A 335 3.62 19.65 -4.97
CA VAL A 335 2.83 20.88 -5.14
C VAL A 335 1.62 20.90 -4.20
N ALA A 336 1.04 22.07 -3.98
CA ALA A 336 -0.20 22.18 -3.22
C ALA A 336 -1.31 21.32 -3.83
N PRO A 337 -2.05 20.54 -3.01
CA PRO A 337 -3.13 19.72 -3.53
C PRO A 337 -4.34 20.57 -3.98
N ASP A 338 -5.15 19.99 -4.87
CA ASP A 338 -6.41 20.54 -5.36
C ASP A 338 -6.26 21.89 -6.11
N ASP A 339 -5.08 22.16 -6.70
CA ASP A 339 -4.77 23.38 -7.43
C ASP A 339 -4.17 23.07 -8.82
N SER A 340 -4.91 23.39 -9.89
CA SER A 340 -4.47 23.12 -11.26
C SER A 340 -3.30 24.01 -11.73
N ALA A 341 -3.17 25.23 -11.18
CA ALA A 341 -2.07 26.12 -11.52
C ALA A 341 -0.76 25.64 -10.90
N GLU A 342 -0.81 25.14 -9.66
CA GLU A 342 0.34 24.50 -9.03
C GLU A 342 0.77 23.24 -9.79
N LEU A 343 -0.19 22.41 -10.20
CA LEU A 343 0.10 21.23 -11.03
C LEU A 343 0.69 21.62 -12.38
N ALA A 344 0.22 22.70 -13.02
CA ALA A 344 0.78 23.18 -14.28
C ALA A 344 2.23 23.64 -14.12
N ARG A 345 2.54 24.39 -13.05
CA ARG A 345 3.92 24.81 -12.75
C ARG A 345 4.85 23.61 -12.48
N GLY A 346 4.39 22.66 -11.66
CA GLY A 346 5.16 21.45 -11.38
C GLY A 346 5.39 20.58 -12.63
N MET A 347 4.37 20.47 -13.48
CA MET A 347 4.47 19.76 -14.78
C MET A 347 5.50 20.42 -15.71
N SER A 348 5.45 21.75 -15.84
CA SER A 348 6.39 22.53 -16.64
C SER A 348 7.83 22.34 -16.17
N ALA A 349 8.06 22.42 -14.86
CA ALA A 349 9.39 22.23 -14.29
C ALA A 349 9.94 20.80 -14.52
N ILE A 350 9.09 19.77 -14.42
CA ILE A 350 9.49 18.39 -14.73
C ILE A 350 9.78 18.24 -16.24
N CYS A 351 8.97 18.84 -17.12
CA CYS A 351 9.24 18.82 -18.58
C CYS A 351 10.60 19.39 -18.91
N GLN A 352 10.96 20.54 -18.31
CA GLN A 352 12.27 21.16 -18.50
C GLN A 352 13.40 20.23 -18.02
N GLN A 353 13.29 19.70 -16.80
CA GLN A 353 14.31 18.82 -16.22
C GLN A 353 14.49 17.51 -17.01
N VAL A 354 13.40 16.93 -17.51
CA VAL A 354 13.45 15.74 -18.36
C VAL A 354 14.13 16.07 -19.70
N ALA A 355 13.82 17.20 -20.31
CA ALA A 355 14.47 17.62 -21.57
C ALA A 355 15.98 17.84 -21.37
N GLU A 356 16.39 18.48 -20.28
CA GLU A 356 17.79 18.71 -19.92
C GLU A 356 18.55 17.39 -19.64
N ALA A 357 17.89 16.40 -19.01
CA ALA A 357 18.49 15.12 -18.66
C ALA A 357 18.54 14.11 -19.84
N ARG A 358 17.75 14.28 -20.91
CA ARG A 358 17.70 13.33 -22.05
C ARG A 358 19.04 13.02 -22.71
N PRO A 359 19.94 13.99 -22.92
CA PRO A 359 21.25 13.70 -23.49
C PRO A 359 22.12 12.79 -22.62
N ASN A 360 21.89 12.80 -21.32
CA ASN A 360 22.60 11.96 -20.36
C ASN A 360 21.68 11.51 -19.21
N ALA A 361 21.02 10.36 -19.36
CA ALA A 361 20.10 9.82 -18.38
C ALA A 361 20.73 9.59 -16.99
N ALA A 362 22.07 9.43 -16.92
CA ALA A 362 22.81 9.32 -15.65
C ALA A 362 22.88 10.66 -14.88
N SER A 363 22.53 11.79 -15.48
CA SER A 363 22.52 13.11 -14.85
C SER A 363 21.18 13.48 -14.21
N SER A 364 20.21 12.56 -14.14
CA SER A 364 18.94 12.83 -13.47
C SER A 364 19.17 13.23 -12.00
N PRO A 365 18.67 14.42 -11.58
CA PRO A 365 18.87 14.90 -10.20
C PRO A 365 18.18 14.02 -9.16
N TYR A 366 17.31 13.12 -9.58
CA TYR A 366 16.49 12.27 -8.71
C TYR A 366 17.13 10.91 -8.36
N LEU A 367 18.20 10.49 -9.07
CA LEU A 367 18.78 9.15 -8.88
C LEU A 367 19.27 8.91 -7.45
N ALA A 368 20.01 9.84 -6.87
CA ALA A 368 20.51 9.72 -5.50
C ALA A 368 19.37 9.64 -4.47
N GLY A 369 18.30 10.43 -4.69
CA GLY A 369 17.10 10.40 -3.87
C GLY A 369 16.39 9.05 -3.94
N TRP A 370 16.22 8.49 -5.13
CA TRP A 370 15.62 7.18 -5.32
C TRP A 370 16.48 6.05 -4.72
N GLU A 371 17.79 6.13 -4.76
CA GLU A 371 18.67 5.18 -4.08
C GLU A 371 18.51 5.25 -2.56
N ALA A 372 18.46 6.46 -2.00
CA ALA A 372 18.21 6.65 -0.57
C ALA A 372 16.82 6.12 -0.17
N TYR A 373 15.79 6.40 -0.98
CA TYR A 373 14.44 5.88 -0.76
C TYR A 373 14.39 4.35 -0.82
N ARG A 374 15.03 3.71 -1.81
CA ARG A 374 15.10 2.24 -1.90
C ARG A 374 15.76 1.60 -0.69
N ARG A 375 16.84 2.20 -0.17
CA ARG A 375 17.45 1.73 1.09
C ARG A 375 16.52 1.87 2.28
N TYR A 376 15.84 3.01 2.40
CA TYR A 376 14.86 3.26 3.46
C TYR A 376 13.68 2.30 3.37
N ALA A 377 13.04 2.19 2.22
CA ALA A 377 11.83 1.41 1.97
C ALA A 377 12.13 -0.08 1.69
N SER A 378 13.24 -0.62 2.18
CA SER A 378 13.55 -2.05 2.04
C SER A 378 12.75 -2.91 3.02
N TRP A 379 12.37 -4.11 2.61
CA TRP A 379 11.75 -5.10 3.50
C TRP A 379 12.66 -5.50 4.66
N GLU A 380 13.97 -5.49 4.43
CA GLU A 380 14.96 -5.75 5.48
C GLU A 380 14.92 -4.67 6.57
N ASN A 381 14.84 -3.40 6.18
CA ASN A 381 14.70 -2.31 7.14
C ASN A 381 13.36 -2.35 7.89
N ASN A 382 12.26 -2.67 7.18
CA ASN A 382 10.95 -2.91 7.81
C ASN A 382 11.05 -4.02 8.88
N ALA A 383 11.54 -5.20 8.50
CA ALA A 383 11.65 -6.35 9.40
C ALA A 383 12.62 -6.10 10.57
N LYS A 384 13.66 -5.28 10.37
CA LYS A 384 14.59 -4.89 11.45
C LYS A 384 13.87 -4.07 12.52
N VAL A 385 13.07 -3.08 12.13
CA VAL A 385 12.26 -2.30 13.09
C VAL A 385 11.30 -3.21 13.86
N VAL A 386 10.62 -4.14 13.17
CA VAL A 386 9.72 -5.13 13.80
C VAL A 386 10.49 -5.97 14.81
N LEU A 387 11.64 -6.51 14.43
CA LEU A 387 12.46 -7.37 15.28
C LEU A 387 12.98 -6.62 16.52
N ASP A 388 13.44 -5.39 16.34
CA ASP A 388 13.94 -4.57 17.44
C ASP A 388 12.82 -4.18 18.43
N ALA A 389 11.62 -3.88 17.94
CA ALA A 389 10.45 -3.63 18.78
C ALA A 389 10.06 -4.88 19.60
N ILE A 390 10.03 -6.06 18.98
CA ILE A 390 9.74 -7.33 19.69
C ILE A 390 10.81 -7.58 20.77
N LYS A 391 12.09 -7.41 20.46
CA LYS A 391 13.18 -7.59 21.44
C LYS A 391 13.07 -6.64 22.63
N ALA A 392 12.71 -5.37 22.37
CA ALA A 392 12.55 -4.35 23.41
C ALA A 392 11.38 -4.66 24.37
N THR A 393 10.25 -5.17 23.84
CA THR A 393 9.08 -5.52 24.67
C THR A 393 9.28 -6.79 25.50
N ARG A 394 10.20 -7.69 25.13
CA ARG A 394 10.50 -8.92 25.89
C ARG A 394 11.49 -8.69 27.04
N LYS A 395 12.18 -7.55 27.06
CA LYS A 395 13.13 -7.19 28.13
C LYS A 395 12.45 -6.47 29.31
N GLN A 396 11.22 -6.02 29.12
CA GLN A 396 10.36 -5.41 30.15
C GLN A 396 9.49 -6.48 30.84
#